data_50bf98155f4b08c2039d7e4568c6d359
#
_entry.id   50bf98155f4b08c2039d7e4568c6d359
#
_cell.length_a   1.000
_cell.length_b   1.000
_cell.length_c   1.000
_cell.angle_alpha   90.00
_cell.angle_beta   90.00
_cell.angle_gamma   90.00
#
_symmetry.space_group_name_H-M   'P 1'
#
loop_
_entity.id
_entity.type
_entity.pdbx_description
1 polymer ?
#
loop_
_entity_poly.entity_id
_entity_poly.type
_entity_poly.pdbx_seq_one_letter_code
_entity_poly.pdbx_strand_id
1 'polypeptide(L)'
;MGKVNIVLVEPEIPQNTGNIARTCAATGASLHLIRPLGFAIDSAKLKRAGLDYWDSLDITYYDGLSDFFRVHPDADFYCFTSKAKQSYTDIRYPENVYLFFGKETAGLPTEFTAQHPERCVRLPMRPGQRCLNLSNAVAVGVYEVLRQHGFPDQV
;
A
#
# COMPACT_ATOMS: atom_id res chain seq x y z
N MET A 1 -19.13 -1.89 -6.89
CA MET A 1 -18.49 -2.35 -5.65
C MET A 1 -17.16 -1.67 -5.43
N GLY A 2 -16.85 -1.39 -4.19
CA GLY A 2 -15.63 -0.71 -3.83
C GLY A 2 -14.40 -1.58 -4.03
N LYS A 3 -13.25 -0.95 -4.22
CA LYS A 3 -11.99 -1.61 -4.42
C LYS A 3 -10.94 -0.99 -3.51
N VAL A 4 -10.20 -1.82 -2.80
CA VAL A 4 -9.01 -1.38 -2.07
C VAL A 4 -7.81 -1.58 -2.98
N ASN A 5 -7.06 -0.50 -3.22
CA ASN A 5 -5.89 -0.53 -4.08
C ASN A 5 -4.66 -0.20 -3.25
N ILE A 6 -3.71 -1.12 -3.22
CA ILE A 6 -2.43 -0.92 -2.54
C ILE A 6 -1.43 -0.38 -3.54
N VAL A 7 -0.79 0.75 -3.22
CA VAL A 7 0.24 1.35 -4.06
C VAL A 7 1.56 1.36 -3.29
N LEU A 8 2.54 0.61 -3.77
CA LEU A 8 3.88 0.56 -3.18
C LEU A 8 4.81 1.42 -4.02
N VAL A 9 5.39 2.45 -3.39
CA VAL A 9 6.29 3.38 -4.08
C VAL A 9 7.72 2.93 -3.89
N GLU A 10 8.31 2.38 -4.94
CA GLU A 10 9.71 1.94 -4.99
C GLU A 10 10.03 0.91 -3.88
N PRO A 11 9.24 -0.17 -3.76
CA PRO A 11 9.53 -1.17 -2.73
C PRO A 11 10.89 -1.81 -2.95
N GLU A 12 11.60 -2.11 -1.84
CA GLU A 12 12.98 -2.56 -1.88
C GLU A 12 13.16 -4.03 -1.53
N ILE A 13 12.31 -4.56 -0.65
CA ILE A 13 12.49 -5.89 -0.07
C ILE A 13 11.48 -6.87 -0.68
N PRO A 14 11.95 -7.86 -1.45
CA PRO A 14 11.03 -8.76 -2.17
C PRO A 14 10.11 -9.57 -1.25
N GLN A 15 10.58 -9.95 -0.07
CA GLN A 15 9.76 -10.68 0.89
C GLN A 15 8.54 -9.86 1.34
N ASN A 16 8.71 -8.55 1.54
CA ASN A 16 7.60 -7.68 1.89
C ASN A 16 6.57 -7.61 0.76
N THR A 17 7.03 -7.40 -0.46
CA THR A 17 6.14 -7.36 -1.62
C THR A 17 5.42 -8.70 -1.81
N GLY A 18 6.10 -9.81 -1.60
CA GLY A 18 5.49 -11.14 -1.65
C GLY A 18 4.41 -11.33 -0.60
N ASN A 19 4.67 -10.91 0.64
CA ASN A 19 3.68 -10.98 1.72
C ASN A 19 2.48 -10.06 1.43
N ILE A 20 2.72 -8.90 0.85
CA ILE A 20 1.65 -7.98 0.45
C ILE A 20 0.80 -8.60 -0.66
N ALA A 21 1.43 -9.28 -1.62
CA ALA A 21 0.72 -10.02 -2.65
C ALA A 21 -0.23 -11.06 -2.04
N ARG A 22 0.21 -11.73 -0.99
CA ARG A 22 -0.62 -12.69 -0.26
C ARG A 22 -1.82 -12.02 0.40
N THR A 23 -1.62 -10.84 0.99
CA THR A 23 -2.72 -10.05 1.54
C THR A 23 -3.71 -9.66 0.43
N CYS A 24 -3.23 -9.27 -0.74
CA CYS A 24 -4.08 -8.97 -1.89
C CYS A 24 -4.92 -10.19 -2.30
N ALA A 25 -4.31 -11.37 -2.36
CA ALA A 25 -5.03 -12.60 -2.68
C ALA A 25 -6.12 -12.90 -1.66
N ALA A 26 -5.82 -12.69 -0.37
CA ALA A 26 -6.76 -12.96 0.71
C ALA A 26 -7.93 -11.99 0.76
N THR A 27 -7.74 -10.75 0.30
CA THR A 27 -8.71 -9.66 0.48
C THR A 27 -9.38 -9.21 -0.81
N GLY A 28 -8.82 -9.57 -1.97
CA GLY A 28 -9.29 -9.05 -3.25
C GLY A 28 -8.73 -7.68 -3.60
N ALA A 29 -7.79 -7.14 -2.82
CA ALA A 29 -7.17 -5.85 -3.12
C ALA A 29 -6.30 -5.93 -4.37
N SER A 30 -6.23 -4.83 -5.12
CA SER A 30 -5.33 -4.69 -6.26
C SER A 30 -3.98 -4.18 -5.81
N LEU A 31 -2.93 -4.55 -6.52
CA LEU A 31 -1.57 -4.15 -6.21
C LEU A 31 -1.00 -3.28 -7.35
N HIS A 32 -0.49 -2.13 -6.99
CA HIS A 32 0.14 -1.18 -7.90
C HIS A 32 1.58 -0.96 -7.46
N LEU A 33 2.52 -1.19 -8.37
CA LEU A 33 3.95 -1.08 -8.07
C LEU A 33 4.55 0.07 -8.85
N ILE A 34 5.14 1.02 -8.15
CA ILE A 34 5.79 2.18 -8.77
C ILE A 34 7.30 1.95 -8.79
N ARG A 35 7.84 1.91 -10.00
CA ARG A 35 9.28 1.72 -10.23
C ARG A 35 10.08 2.95 -9.83
N PRO A 36 11.38 2.78 -9.53
CA PRO A 36 12.15 1.54 -9.65
C PRO A 36 11.89 0.59 -8.47
N LEU A 37 11.93 -0.70 -8.76
CA LEU A 37 11.84 -1.74 -7.72
C LEU A 37 13.25 -2.15 -7.31
N GLY A 38 13.45 -2.41 -6.03
CA GLY A 38 14.73 -2.84 -5.49
C GLY A 38 15.05 -4.32 -5.72
N PHE A 39 14.27 -5.00 -6.58
CA PHE A 39 14.41 -6.44 -6.84
C PHE A 39 13.81 -6.78 -8.20
N ALA A 40 14.16 -7.97 -8.71
CA ALA A 40 13.55 -8.49 -9.94
C ALA A 40 12.24 -9.21 -9.61
N ILE A 41 11.24 -9.05 -10.47
CA ILE A 41 9.91 -9.67 -10.28
C ILE A 41 9.99 -11.20 -10.23
N ASP A 42 10.93 -11.78 -10.95
CA ASP A 42 11.13 -13.22 -10.99
C ASP A 42 12.12 -13.73 -9.94
N SER A 43 12.51 -12.90 -8.97
CA SER A 43 13.47 -13.30 -7.95
C SER A 43 12.94 -14.50 -7.14
N ALA A 44 13.86 -15.39 -6.74
CA ALA A 44 13.51 -16.55 -5.93
C ALA A 44 12.91 -16.13 -4.57
N LYS A 45 13.34 -14.99 -4.03
CA LYS A 45 12.82 -14.46 -2.77
C LYS A 45 11.37 -14.01 -2.90
N LEU A 46 11.03 -13.33 -3.99
CA LEU A 46 9.67 -12.93 -4.27
C LEU A 46 8.78 -14.17 -4.43
N LYS A 47 9.24 -15.13 -5.20
CA LYS A 47 8.53 -16.39 -5.44
C LYS A 47 8.23 -17.15 -4.16
N ARG A 48 9.21 -17.27 -3.28
CA ARG A 48 9.02 -17.97 -2.00
C ARG A 48 8.01 -17.29 -1.09
N ALA A 49 7.93 -15.95 -1.16
CA ALA A 49 7.04 -15.18 -0.29
C ALA A 49 5.58 -15.16 -0.77
N GLY A 50 5.34 -15.18 -2.09
CA GLY A 50 3.97 -15.02 -2.57
C GLY A 50 3.67 -15.52 -3.96
N LEU A 51 4.47 -16.38 -4.54
CA LEU A 51 4.38 -16.71 -5.95
C LEU A 51 3.11 -17.43 -6.37
N ASP A 52 2.60 -18.31 -5.52
CA ASP A 52 1.40 -19.07 -5.86
C ASP A 52 0.21 -18.16 -6.14
N TYR A 53 0.27 -16.94 -5.66
CA TYR A 53 -0.80 -15.94 -5.80
C TYR A 53 -0.50 -14.91 -6.88
N TRP A 54 0.78 -14.78 -7.29
CA TRP A 54 1.23 -13.64 -8.10
C TRP A 54 0.51 -13.55 -9.45
N ASP A 55 0.44 -14.68 -10.15
CA ASP A 55 -0.15 -14.72 -11.49
C ASP A 55 -1.66 -14.50 -11.50
N SER A 56 -2.31 -14.72 -10.36
CA SER A 56 -3.76 -14.53 -10.23
C SER A 56 -4.13 -13.15 -9.73
N LEU A 57 -3.15 -12.31 -9.38
CA LEU A 57 -3.40 -10.99 -8.83
C LEU A 57 -3.58 -9.94 -9.91
N ASP A 58 -4.35 -8.92 -9.58
CA ASP A 58 -4.47 -7.70 -10.37
C ASP A 58 -3.29 -6.79 -9.99
N ILE A 59 -2.20 -6.87 -10.79
CA ILE A 59 -0.98 -6.10 -10.54
C ILE A 59 -0.71 -5.19 -11.73
N THR A 60 -0.47 -3.90 -11.44
CA THR A 60 -0.14 -2.91 -12.44
C THR A 60 1.18 -2.23 -12.08
N TYR A 61 2.02 -1.97 -13.07
CA TYR A 61 3.32 -1.34 -12.90
C TYR A 61 3.30 0.07 -13.47
N TYR A 62 4.01 0.99 -12.82
CA TYR A 62 4.11 2.39 -13.24
C TYR A 62 5.56 2.82 -13.22
N ASP A 63 5.95 3.70 -14.14
CA ASP A 63 7.32 4.17 -14.24
C ASP A 63 7.70 5.20 -13.18
N GLY A 64 6.70 5.79 -12.52
CA GLY A 64 6.89 6.75 -11.46
C GLY A 64 5.56 7.26 -10.96
N LEU A 65 5.58 8.10 -9.92
CA LEU A 65 4.36 8.70 -9.37
C LEU A 65 3.60 9.52 -10.41
N SER A 66 4.30 10.26 -11.24
CA SER A 66 3.65 11.07 -12.29
C SER A 66 2.91 10.18 -13.28
N ASP A 67 3.46 9.02 -13.61
CA ASP A 67 2.79 8.07 -14.49
C ASP A 67 1.52 7.52 -13.84
N PHE A 68 1.58 7.22 -12.55
CA PHE A 68 0.40 6.77 -11.80
C PHE A 68 -0.73 7.81 -11.89
N PHE A 69 -0.43 9.07 -11.59
CA PHE A 69 -1.45 10.12 -11.56
C PHE A 69 -1.90 10.55 -12.96
N ARG A 70 -1.10 10.28 -13.99
CA ARG A 70 -1.55 10.45 -15.38
C ARG A 70 -2.64 9.42 -15.72
N VAL A 71 -2.49 8.20 -15.24
CA VAL A 71 -3.47 7.12 -15.45
C VAL A 71 -4.69 7.29 -14.55
N HIS A 72 -4.47 7.74 -13.31
CA HIS A 72 -5.52 7.88 -12.29
C HIS A 72 -5.59 9.32 -11.78
N PRO A 73 -6.01 10.28 -12.63
CA PRO A 73 -5.98 11.70 -12.23
C PRO A 73 -6.95 12.06 -11.11
N ASP A 74 -8.01 11.27 -10.93
CA ASP A 74 -9.05 11.52 -9.93
C ASP A 74 -9.02 10.52 -8.78
N ALA A 75 -7.90 9.86 -8.57
CA ALA A 75 -7.79 8.84 -7.52
C ALA A 75 -8.01 9.44 -6.14
N ASP A 76 -8.89 8.80 -5.35
CA ASP A 76 -8.99 9.06 -3.93
C ASP A 76 -7.90 8.25 -3.24
N PHE A 77 -6.96 8.94 -2.60
CA PHE A 77 -5.80 8.25 -2.02
C PHE A 77 -5.44 8.77 -0.65
N TYR A 78 -4.78 7.92 0.12
CA TYR A 78 -4.22 8.27 1.42
C TYR A 78 -2.81 7.74 1.53
N CYS A 79 -1.94 8.54 2.16
CA CYS A 79 -0.53 8.24 2.32
C CYS A 79 -0.27 7.77 3.73
N PHE A 80 0.23 6.54 3.88
CA PHE A 80 0.59 6.01 5.19
C PHE A 80 2.03 6.42 5.49
N THR A 81 2.20 7.29 6.48
CA THR A 81 3.49 7.83 6.86
C THR A 81 3.52 8.10 8.37
N SER A 82 4.65 7.77 9.00
CA SER A 82 4.85 8.03 10.43
C SER A 82 4.86 9.51 10.78
N LYS A 83 4.98 10.39 9.79
CA LYS A 83 5.01 11.85 9.98
C LYS A 83 3.63 12.48 9.99
N ALA A 84 2.59 11.73 9.71
CA ALA A 84 1.23 12.27 9.69
C ALA A 84 0.76 12.64 11.09
N LYS A 85 -0.16 13.60 11.14
CA LYS A 85 -0.72 14.08 12.41
C LYS A 85 -1.96 13.30 12.82
N GLN A 86 -2.71 12.76 11.85
CA GLN A 86 -3.94 12.04 12.13
C GLN A 86 -3.75 10.54 12.05
N SER A 87 -4.56 9.81 12.80
CA SER A 87 -4.57 8.36 12.78
C SER A 87 -5.22 7.85 11.49
N TYR A 88 -4.78 6.69 11.03
CA TYR A 88 -5.42 6.03 9.89
C TYR A 88 -6.90 5.72 10.15
N THR A 89 -7.31 5.65 11.40
CA THR A 89 -8.70 5.40 11.80
C THR A 89 -9.57 6.64 11.80
N ASP A 90 -8.98 7.84 11.63
CA ASP A 90 -9.74 9.11 11.62
C ASP A 90 -10.37 9.39 10.26
N ILE A 91 -10.05 8.60 9.25
CA ILE A 91 -10.52 8.80 7.88
C ILE A 91 -11.71 7.89 7.62
N ARG A 92 -12.71 8.43 6.93
CA ARG A 92 -13.76 7.62 6.33
C ARG A 92 -13.34 7.30 4.90
N TYR A 93 -12.90 6.07 4.68
CA TYR A 93 -12.36 5.69 3.38
C TYR A 93 -13.47 5.52 2.35
N PRO A 94 -13.33 6.14 1.15
CA PRO A 94 -14.28 5.92 0.08
C PRO A 94 -14.26 4.47 -0.40
N GLU A 95 -15.30 4.05 -1.10
CA GLU A 95 -15.42 2.68 -1.59
C GLU A 95 -14.23 2.28 -2.46
N ASN A 96 -13.82 3.16 -3.37
CA ASN A 96 -12.67 2.92 -4.23
C ASN A 96 -11.54 3.83 -3.75
N VAL A 97 -10.54 3.25 -3.11
CA VAL A 97 -9.49 4.03 -2.45
C VAL A 97 -8.11 3.43 -2.75
N TYR A 98 -7.12 4.29 -2.85
CA TYR A 98 -5.72 3.93 -3.06
C TYR A 98 -4.94 4.23 -1.79
N LEU A 99 -4.25 3.22 -1.26
CA LEU A 99 -3.42 3.35 -0.06
C LEU A 99 -1.96 3.32 -0.45
N PHE A 100 -1.26 4.43 -0.26
CA PHE A 100 0.13 4.58 -0.64
C PHE A 100 1.06 4.25 0.53
N PHE A 101 2.05 3.41 0.26
CA PHE A 101 3.09 3.04 1.23
C PHE A 101 4.45 3.25 0.58
N GLY A 102 5.40 3.75 1.35
CA GLY A 102 6.74 4.03 0.86
C GLY A 102 7.70 2.86 0.98
N LYS A 103 8.91 3.07 0.48
CA LYS A 103 9.97 2.06 0.56
C LYS A 103 10.39 1.83 2.01
N GLU A 104 10.94 0.66 2.26
CA GLU A 104 11.24 0.21 3.62
C GLU A 104 12.26 1.09 4.34
N THR A 105 13.24 1.64 3.62
CA THR A 105 14.32 2.42 4.25
C THR A 105 13.98 3.87 4.49
N ALA A 106 13.08 4.48 3.70
CA ALA A 106 12.88 5.93 3.72
C ALA A 106 11.41 6.36 3.72
N GLY A 107 10.46 5.45 3.53
CA GLY A 107 9.06 5.79 3.41
C GLY A 107 8.71 6.48 2.10
N LEU A 108 7.61 7.19 2.09
CA LEU A 108 7.15 7.94 0.91
C LEU A 108 8.03 9.16 0.66
N PRO A 109 8.16 9.59 -0.62
CA PRO A 109 8.91 10.81 -0.92
C PRO A 109 8.37 12.00 -0.13
N THR A 110 9.27 12.75 0.51
CA THR A 110 8.90 13.88 1.36
C THR A 110 8.13 14.96 0.60
N GLU A 111 8.54 15.22 -0.64
CA GLU A 111 7.86 16.22 -1.47
C GLU A 111 6.42 15.81 -1.76
N PHE A 112 6.20 14.52 -2.00
CA PHE A 112 4.86 14.01 -2.30
C PHE A 112 3.93 14.16 -1.10
N THR A 113 4.38 13.72 0.07
CA THR A 113 3.54 13.82 1.29
C THR A 113 3.33 15.27 1.72
N ALA A 114 4.32 16.14 1.53
CA ALA A 114 4.21 17.56 1.88
C ALA A 114 3.15 18.30 1.06
N GLN A 115 2.89 17.84 -0.17
CA GLN A 115 1.86 18.42 -1.03
C GLN A 115 0.45 17.98 -0.65
N HIS A 116 0.31 16.93 0.18
CA HIS A 116 -0.98 16.35 0.52
C HIS A 116 -1.11 16.06 2.02
N PRO A 117 -0.90 17.05 2.89
CA PRO A 117 -0.92 16.79 4.34
C PRO A 117 -2.27 16.25 4.83
N GLU A 118 -3.38 16.65 4.21
CA GLU A 118 -4.72 16.19 4.57
C GLU A 118 -4.96 14.74 4.18
N ARG A 119 -4.12 14.17 3.32
CA ARG A 119 -4.21 12.78 2.88
C ARG A 119 -3.21 11.88 3.61
N CYS A 120 -2.45 12.41 4.53
CA CYS A 120 -1.46 11.64 5.28
C CYS A 120 -2.08 11.11 6.57
N VAL A 121 -1.90 9.82 6.80
CA VAL A 121 -2.38 9.14 8.00
C VAL A 121 -1.25 8.28 8.57
N ARG A 122 -1.34 7.97 9.85
CA ARG A 122 -0.32 7.15 10.51
C ARG A 122 -0.96 6.01 11.29
N LEU A 123 -0.19 4.95 11.44
CA LEU A 123 -0.50 3.88 12.38
C LEU A 123 0.04 4.33 13.74
N PRO A 124 -0.81 4.53 14.75
CA PRO A 124 -0.32 4.93 16.07
C PRO A 124 0.63 3.89 16.66
N MET A 125 1.72 4.36 17.24
CA MET A 125 2.74 3.51 17.86
C MET A 125 3.16 4.10 19.17
N ARG A 126 3.79 3.28 20.02
CA ARG A 126 4.36 3.78 21.28
C ARG A 126 5.47 4.78 20.98
N PRO A 127 5.64 5.80 21.83
CA PRO A 127 6.71 6.79 21.63
C PRO A 127 8.08 6.11 21.54
N GLY A 128 8.93 6.65 20.68
CA GLY A 128 10.29 6.16 20.48
C GLY A 128 10.43 4.97 19.57
N GLN A 129 9.32 4.42 19.09
CA GLN A 129 9.36 3.32 18.13
C GLN A 129 9.44 3.83 16.71
N ARG A 130 10.04 3.01 15.83
CA ARG A 130 10.14 3.30 14.42
C ARG A 130 8.85 2.88 13.69
N CYS A 131 8.99 2.33 12.50
CA CYS A 131 7.87 1.87 11.71
C CYS A 131 7.61 0.38 11.95
N LEU A 132 6.40 -0.06 11.67
CA LEU A 132 6.12 -1.48 11.53
C LEU A 132 6.77 -2.00 10.26
N ASN A 133 6.98 -3.31 10.19
CA ASN A 133 7.32 -3.96 8.93
C ASN A 133 6.30 -3.56 7.87
N LEU A 134 6.78 -3.29 6.65
CA LEU A 134 5.92 -2.77 5.58
C LEU A 134 4.72 -3.68 5.30
N SER A 135 4.93 -4.99 5.20
CA SER A 135 3.82 -5.89 4.90
C SER A 135 2.78 -5.92 6.03
N ASN A 136 3.22 -5.78 7.27
CA ASN A 136 2.31 -5.68 8.41
C ASN A 136 1.50 -4.37 8.34
N ALA A 137 2.15 -3.26 8.06
CA ALA A 137 1.49 -1.96 7.94
C ALA A 137 0.43 -1.99 6.85
N VAL A 138 0.74 -2.59 5.71
CA VAL A 138 -0.20 -2.71 4.60
C VAL A 138 -1.42 -3.54 5.02
N ALA A 139 -1.21 -4.68 5.67
CA ALA A 139 -2.31 -5.53 6.12
C ALA A 139 -3.22 -4.77 7.10
N VAL A 140 -2.64 -4.05 8.05
CA VAL A 140 -3.41 -3.25 9.01
C VAL A 140 -4.25 -2.20 8.29
N GLY A 141 -3.66 -1.47 7.34
CA GLY A 141 -4.38 -0.45 6.58
C GLY A 141 -5.53 -1.02 5.75
N VAL A 142 -5.26 -2.11 5.03
CA VAL A 142 -6.28 -2.76 4.21
C VAL A 142 -7.45 -3.24 5.05
N TYR A 143 -7.18 -3.89 6.18
CA TYR A 143 -8.26 -4.41 7.02
C TYR A 143 -9.05 -3.31 7.72
N GLU A 144 -8.47 -2.15 7.97
CA GLU A 144 -9.27 -1.03 8.47
C GLU A 144 -10.27 -0.54 7.41
N VAL A 145 -9.84 -0.43 6.16
CA VAL A 145 -10.75 -0.05 5.07
C VAL A 145 -11.87 -1.10 4.93
N LEU A 146 -11.51 -2.38 4.93
CA LEU A 146 -12.51 -3.45 4.83
C LEU A 146 -13.47 -3.44 6.01
N ARG A 147 -12.97 -3.18 7.22
CA ARG A 147 -13.83 -3.08 8.40
C ARG A 147 -14.86 -1.97 8.22
N GLN A 148 -14.43 -0.80 7.77
CA GLN A 148 -15.36 0.32 7.53
C GLN A 148 -16.40 -0.03 6.48
N HIS A 149 -16.02 -0.80 5.47
CA HIS A 149 -16.93 -1.21 4.40
C HIS A 149 -17.80 -2.43 4.76
N GLY A 150 -17.62 -2.99 5.94
CA GLY A 150 -18.41 -4.12 6.40
C GLY A 150 -18.01 -5.48 5.85
N PHE A 151 -16.76 -5.62 5.39
CA PHE A 151 -16.22 -6.87 4.81
C PHE A 151 -17.14 -7.44 3.73
N PRO A 152 -17.39 -6.69 2.63
CA PRO A 152 -18.48 -7.04 1.69
C PRO A 152 -18.27 -8.38 0.98
N ASP A 153 -17.04 -8.82 0.80
CA ASP A 153 -16.71 -10.04 0.06
C ASP A 153 -15.98 -11.08 0.90
N GLN A 154 -15.85 -10.86 2.20
CA GLN A 154 -15.15 -11.76 3.11
C GLN A 154 -16.12 -12.53 3.98
N VAL A 155 -15.71 -13.72 4.41
CA VAL A 155 -16.48 -14.59 5.29
C VAL A 155 -15.86 -14.68 6.68
#